data_979bbe032431edd21f6c485d2c266e0f
#
_entry.id   979bbe032431edd21f6c485d2c266e0f
#
_cell.length_a   1.000
_cell.length_b   1.000
_cell.length_c   1.000
_cell.angle_alpha   90.00
_cell.angle_beta   90.00
_cell.angle_gamma   90.00
#
_symmetry.space_group_name_H-M   'P 1'
#
loop_
_entity.id
_entity.type
_entity.pdbx_description
1 polymer ?
#
loop_
_entity_poly.entity_id
_entity_poly.type
_entity_poly.pdbx_seq_one_letter_code
_entity_poly.pdbx_strand_id
1 'polypeptide(L)'
;MPSRSTRILAALFTTAAIIGFSTACGTSQGVDTASATQSNDAFPVTIEHAQGSTTIDAEPQRVVTLGYTDHEPLLALGVEPVGMAEWWGSGMDESWPWTKDYWKGKTPTYINSGGDFNFEQIASLAPDLILALYADIDTETYKKLTSIAPTVAQSKDYDAYTTPWTDMTLTAGRALGKEPQAQQLIADTENAFATARAAHPEFSGQTATIVNLDTPEGYVFSSHDPRGIFLSSLGFTLPPTVDAFVGDQFGDWLPNERYDILEPVDRLIVMADPEGEKALPGNTLYQRLPAVKNGNAIVVRYTADPPVGAAMSGNTVLSIPYAIDQLSATLSK
;
A
#
# COMPACT_ATOMS: atom_id res chain seq x y z
N MET A 1 -47.61 -1.58 47.64
CA MET A 1 -49.10 -1.77 47.59
C MET A 1 -49.58 -1.46 46.20
N PRO A 2 -50.57 -2.12 45.66
CA PRO A 2 -50.43 -3.42 44.98
C PRO A 2 -50.84 -3.31 43.49
N SER A 3 -50.34 -4.28 42.67
CA SER A 3 -51.01 -5.48 42.17
C SER A 3 -52.10 -5.26 41.09
N ARG A 4 -51.95 -5.95 39.97
CA ARG A 4 -52.81 -6.99 39.32
C ARG A 4 -52.45 -7.13 37.86
N SER A 5 -51.83 -8.18 37.44
CA SER A 5 -52.36 -9.50 36.96
C SER A 5 -53.65 -9.45 36.16
N THR A 6 -53.61 -9.80 34.87
CA THR A 6 -54.67 -10.57 34.23
C THR A 6 -54.12 -11.44 33.10
N ARG A 7 -54.35 -12.75 33.25
CA ARG A 7 -54.18 -13.86 32.29
C ARG A 7 -55.44 -13.92 31.41
N ILE A 8 -55.36 -14.71 30.34
CA ILE A 8 -56.40 -15.52 29.64
C ILE A 8 -56.12 -15.44 28.12
N LEU A 9 -56.17 -16.44 27.24
CA LEU A 9 -56.43 -17.90 27.26
C LEU A 9 -56.03 -18.46 25.88
N ALA A 10 -55.69 -19.71 25.83
CA ALA A 10 -55.38 -20.51 24.65
C ALA A 10 -56.59 -20.79 23.75
N ALA A 11 -56.32 -21.03 22.46
CA ALA A 11 -57.22 -21.85 21.62
C ALA A 11 -56.38 -22.70 20.66
N LEU A 12 -56.43 -23.99 20.93
CA LEU A 12 -56.05 -25.09 20.00
C LEU A 12 -57.09 -25.18 18.86
N PHE A 13 -56.63 -25.43 17.64
CA PHE A 13 -57.41 -26.15 16.65
C PHE A 13 -56.50 -27.16 15.95
N THR A 14 -56.79 -28.42 16.24
CA THR A 14 -56.35 -29.64 15.54
C THR A 14 -57.26 -29.92 14.37
N THR A 15 -56.72 -30.22 13.20
CA THR A 15 -57.41 -31.10 12.22
C THR A 15 -56.40 -31.97 11.48
N ALA A 16 -56.80 -33.23 11.34
CA ALA A 16 -56.00 -34.39 10.99
C ALA A 16 -56.01 -34.70 9.46
N ALA A 17 -54.93 -35.31 9.07
CA ALA A 17 -54.74 -36.44 8.13
C ALA A 17 -55.51 -36.53 6.81
N ILE A 18 -54.76 -36.76 5.74
CA ILE A 18 -55.05 -37.84 4.77
C ILE A 18 -53.71 -38.34 4.18
N ILE A 19 -53.48 -39.63 4.34
CA ILE A 19 -52.41 -40.46 3.78
C ILE A 19 -52.77 -40.81 2.34
N GLY A 20 -51.85 -40.55 1.41
CA GLY A 20 -51.90 -41.07 0.06
C GLY A 20 -50.59 -41.74 -0.33
N PHE A 21 -50.53 -43.08 -0.20
CA PHE A 21 -49.46 -43.90 -0.76
C PHE A 21 -49.64 -44.01 -2.28
N SER A 22 -48.64 -43.64 -3.05
CA SER A 22 -48.48 -44.12 -4.39
C SER A 22 -47.02 -44.51 -4.62
N THR A 23 -46.78 -45.81 -4.64
CA THR A 23 -45.57 -46.45 -5.14
C THR A 23 -45.43 -46.29 -6.65
N ALA A 24 -44.34 -45.65 -7.09
CA ALA A 24 -43.88 -45.80 -8.46
C ALA A 24 -42.37 -46.04 -8.42
N CYS A 25 -41.94 -47.21 -8.84
CA CYS A 25 -40.58 -47.55 -9.20
C CYS A 25 -40.17 -46.75 -10.43
N GLY A 26 -38.97 -46.15 -10.43
CA GLY A 26 -38.40 -45.51 -11.58
C GLY A 26 -36.99 -45.10 -11.37
N THR A 27 -36.03 -45.90 -11.82
CA THR A 27 -34.66 -45.62 -12.31
C THR A 27 -33.88 -44.53 -11.60
N SER A 28 -32.83 -44.96 -10.88
CA SER A 28 -31.68 -44.14 -10.46
C SER A 28 -30.98 -43.50 -11.66
N GLN A 29 -31.30 -42.25 -11.94
CA GLN A 29 -30.39 -41.37 -12.67
C GLN A 29 -29.48 -40.73 -11.65
N GLY A 30 -28.15 -40.97 -11.82
CA GLY A 30 -27.12 -40.27 -11.09
C GLY A 30 -27.29 -38.76 -11.31
N VAL A 31 -27.54 -38.05 -10.22
CA VAL A 31 -27.43 -36.61 -10.24
C VAL A 31 -25.91 -36.34 -10.19
N ASP A 32 -25.34 -36.12 -11.37
CA ASP A 32 -24.08 -35.43 -11.49
C ASP A 32 -24.26 -34.08 -10.80
N THR A 33 -23.75 -34.00 -9.57
CA THR A 33 -23.51 -32.72 -8.90
C THR A 33 -22.38 -32.04 -9.69
N ALA A 34 -22.75 -31.41 -10.81
CA ALA A 34 -21.93 -30.39 -11.39
C ALA A 34 -21.70 -29.38 -10.25
N SER A 35 -20.49 -29.34 -9.70
CA SER A 35 -20.03 -28.20 -8.93
C SER A 35 -20.32 -26.97 -9.77
N ALA A 36 -21.32 -26.20 -9.36
CA ALA A 36 -21.54 -24.88 -9.89
C ALA A 36 -20.27 -24.11 -9.54
N THR A 37 -19.38 -23.98 -10.52
CA THR A 37 -18.35 -22.96 -10.51
C THR A 37 -19.12 -21.65 -10.35
N GLN A 38 -19.08 -21.05 -9.17
CA GLN A 38 -19.59 -19.69 -8.99
C GLN A 38 -18.85 -18.85 -10.02
N SER A 39 -19.53 -18.42 -11.06
CA SER A 39 -19.01 -17.40 -11.96
C SER A 39 -18.77 -16.17 -11.09
N ASN A 40 -17.51 -15.81 -10.90
CA ASN A 40 -17.15 -14.55 -10.28
C ASN A 40 -17.56 -13.47 -11.30
N ASP A 41 -18.68 -12.79 -11.07
CA ASP A 41 -19.23 -11.76 -11.97
C ASP A 41 -18.25 -10.56 -12.15
N ALA A 42 -17.09 -10.57 -11.47
CA ALA A 42 -16.04 -9.59 -11.61
C ALA A 42 -15.22 -9.75 -12.91
N PHE A 43 -15.32 -10.88 -13.61
CA PHE A 43 -14.55 -11.15 -14.83
C PHE A 43 -15.45 -11.41 -16.04
N PRO A 44 -15.00 -11.04 -17.28
CA PRO A 44 -13.73 -10.39 -17.59
C PRO A 44 -13.68 -8.92 -17.12
N VAL A 45 -12.49 -8.45 -16.74
CA VAL A 45 -12.26 -7.04 -16.41
C VAL A 45 -11.18 -6.46 -17.32
N THR A 46 -11.39 -5.23 -17.80
CA THR A 46 -10.40 -4.50 -18.61
C THR A 46 -9.87 -3.31 -17.80
N ILE A 47 -8.55 -3.19 -17.75
CA ILE A 47 -7.84 -2.15 -17.03
C ILE A 47 -7.03 -1.31 -18.02
N GLU A 48 -7.29 0.00 -18.03
CA GLU A 48 -6.53 0.99 -18.79
C GLU A 48 -5.23 1.33 -18.05
N HIS A 49 -4.12 1.50 -18.79
CA HIS A 49 -2.80 1.84 -18.24
C HIS A 49 -1.93 2.56 -19.28
N ALA A 50 -0.72 2.98 -18.93
CA ALA A 50 0.15 3.78 -19.79
C ALA A 50 0.53 3.09 -21.12
N GLN A 51 0.51 1.76 -21.19
CA GLN A 51 0.84 1.00 -22.39
C GLN A 51 -0.42 0.56 -23.19
N GLY A 52 -1.63 1.04 -22.81
CA GLY A 52 -2.90 0.71 -23.46
C GLY A 52 -3.93 0.13 -22.50
N SER A 53 -4.39 -1.08 -22.76
CA SER A 53 -5.34 -1.78 -21.88
C SER A 53 -5.05 -3.27 -21.82
N THR A 54 -5.38 -3.88 -20.69
CA THR A 54 -5.26 -5.32 -20.46
C THR A 54 -6.60 -5.89 -20.01
N THR A 55 -7.07 -6.93 -20.70
CA THR A 55 -8.24 -7.70 -20.29
C THR A 55 -7.80 -8.94 -19.51
N ILE A 56 -8.39 -9.13 -18.34
CA ILE A 56 -8.20 -10.28 -17.47
C ILE A 56 -9.49 -11.09 -17.53
N ASP A 57 -9.43 -12.29 -18.10
CA ASP A 57 -10.63 -13.09 -18.43
C ASP A 57 -11.17 -13.87 -17.23
N ALA A 58 -10.34 -14.18 -16.25
CA ALA A 58 -10.71 -14.98 -15.08
C ALA A 58 -9.87 -14.56 -13.86
N GLU A 59 -10.30 -14.99 -12.66
CA GLU A 59 -9.59 -14.70 -11.40
C GLU A 59 -8.15 -15.23 -11.43
N PRO A 60 -7.14 -14.34 -11.31
CA PRO A 60 -5.75 -14.74 -11.35
C PRO A 60 -5.36 -15.61 -10.15
N GLN A 61 -4.58 -16.65 -10.42
CA GLN A 61 -4.09 -17.59 -9.41
C GLN A 61 -2.58 -17.47 -9.17
N ARG A 62 -1.85 -16.89 -10.11
CA ARG A 62 -0.39 -16.81 -10.10
C ARG A 62 0.07 -15.42 -10.52
N VAL A 63 0.03 -14.50 -9.57
CA VAL A 63 0.37 -13.11 -9.84
C VAL A 63 1.86 -12.84 -9.58
N VAL A 64 2.50 -12.18 -10.53
CA VAL A 64 3.84 -11.58 -10.36
C VAL A 64 3.66 -10.08 -10.22
N THR A 65 4.39 -9.46 -9.29
CA THR A 65 4.44 -8.00 -9.09
C THR A 65 5.81 -7.46 -9.43
N LEU A 66 5.86 -6.42 -10.27
CA LEU A 66 7.10 -5.81 -10.75
C LEU A 66 7.29 -4.37 -10.30
N GLY A 67 6.24 -3.70 -9.80
CA GLY A 67 6.39 -2.45 -9.08
C GLY A 67 6.92 -2.67 -7.67
N TYR A 68 7.67 -1.72 -7.16
CA TYR A 68 8.40 -1.84 -5.88
C TYR A 68 7.50 -2.14 -4.68
N THR A 69 6.26 -1.67 -4.67
CA THR A 69 5.32 -1.85 -3.55
C THR A 69 4.04 -2.58 -3.95
N ASP A 70 3.95 -3.07 -5.18
CA ASP A 70 2.75 -3.71 -5.73
C ASP A 70 2.31 -4.97 -4.97
N HIS A 71 3.23 -5.65 -4.29
CA HIS A 71 2.94 -6.83 -3.49
C HIS A 71 2.10 -6.51 -2.24
N GLU A 72 2.23 -5.30 -1.67
CA GLU A 72 1.55 -4.97 -0.41
C GLU A 72 0.00 -4.92 -0.55
N PRO A 73 -0.60 -4.23 -1.55
CA PRO A 73 -2.04 -4.32 -1.76
C PRO A 73 -2.53 -5.75 -2.07
N LEU A 74 -1.70 -6.58 -2.76
CA LEU A 74 -2.06 -7.98 -2.97
C LEU A 74 -2.13 -8.75 -1.66
N LEU A 75 -1.11 -8.62 -0.82
CA LEU A 75 -1.06 -9.25 0.51
C LEU A 75 -2.26 -8.83 1.36
N ALA A 76 -2.59 -7.54 1.37
CA ALA A 76 -3.76 -7.01 2.07
C ALA A 76 -5.07 -7.60 1.56
N LEU A 77 -5.17 -7.90 0.26
CA LEU A 77 -6.30 -8.56 -0.38
C LEU A 77 -6.27 -10.10 -0.25
N GLY A 78 -5.29 -10.65 0.48
CA GLY A 78 -5.15 -12.08 0.75
C GLY A 78 -4.54 -12.88 -0.39
N VAL A 79 -3.85 -12.23 -1.33
CA VAL A 79 -3.16 -12.86 -2.45
C VAL A 79 -1.65 -12.75 -2.25
N GLU A 80 -0.97 -13.90 -2.15
CA GLU A 80 0.48 -13.98 -2.06
C GLU A 80 1.04 -14.05 -3.49
N PRO A 81 1.87 -13.08 -3.94
CA PRO A 81 2.45 -13.14 -5.28
C PRO A 81 3.43 -14.31 -5.40
N VAL A 82 3.49 -14.93 -6.59
CA VAL A 82 4.45 -16.01 -6.87
C VAL A 82 5.85 -15.50 -7.15
N GLY A 83 6.01 -14.21 -7.38
CA GLY A 83 7.28 -13.49 -7.50
C GLY A 83 7.04 -12.00 -7.42
N MET A 84 8.02 -11.25 -6.92
CA MET A 84 7.93 -9.82 -6.73
C MET A 84 9.27 -9.12 -7.03
N ALA A 85 9.19 -7.86 -7.46
CA ALA A 85 10.39 -7.05 -7.61
C ALA A 85 11.02 -6.75 -6.24
N GLU A 86 12.35 -6.71 -6.23
CA GLU A 86 13.12 -6.35 -5.06
C GLU A 86 13.38 -4.83 -5.05
N TRP A 87 13.07 -4.17 -3.95
CA TRP A 87 13.39 -2.74 -3.77
C TRP A 87 14.50 -2.54 -2.74
N TRP A 88 14.35 -3.14 -1.57
CA TRP A 88 15.19 -2.84 -0.40
C TRP A 88 16.42 -3.74 -0.27
N GLY A 89 16.54 -4.74 -1.11
CA GLY A 89 17.50 -5.83 -0.97
C GLY A 89 16.85 -7.10 -0.43
N SER A 90 17.43 -8.23 -0.82
CA SER A 90 16.89 -9.56 -0.53
C SER A 90 16.66 -9.78 0.96
N GLY A 91 15.46 -10.22 1.32
CA GLY A 91 15.13 -10.60 2.68
C GLY A 91 14.56 -9.48 3.54
N MET A 92 14.34 -8.28 3.01
CA MET A 92 13.80 -7.17 3.78
C MET A 92 12.27 -7.15 3.75
N ASP A 93 11.65 -7.31 2.59
CA ASP A 93 10.19 -7.15 2.42
C ASP A 93 9.39 -8.12 3.29
N GLU A 94 9.80 -9.38 3.43
CA GLU A 94 9.12 -10.35 4.29
C GLU A 94 9.38 -10.13 5.78
N SER A 95 10.34 -9.28 6.12
CA SER A 95 10.70 -8.98 7.52
C SER A 95 10.03 -7.72 8.06
N TRP A 96 9.46 -6.87 7.20
CA TRP A 96 8.83 -5.63 7.64
C TRP A 96 7.69 -5.89 8.65
N PRO A 97 7.57 -5.07 9.71
CA PRO A 97 6.52 -5.23 10.71
C PRO A 97 5.10 -5.30 10.14
N TRP A 98 4.84 -4.64 9.01
CA TRP A 98 3.53 -4.58 8.36
C TRP A 98 3.28 -5.66 7.32
N THR A 99 4.31 -6.41 6.87
CA THR A 99 4.15 -7.48 5.86
C THR A 99 4.44 -8.88 6.38
N LYS A 100 5.27 -9.02 7.42
CA LYS A 100 5.79 -10.31 7.91
C LYS A 100 4.72 -11.38 8.20
N ASP A 101 3.59 -10.95 8.76
CA ASP A 101 2.52 -11.88 9.13
C ASP A 101 1.76 -12.41 7.89
N TYR A 102 1.77 -11.67 6.79
CA TYR A 102 1.18 -12.11 5.52
C TYR A 102 2.03 -13.19 4.84
N TRP A 103 3.34 -13.12 4.95
CA TRP A 103 4.25 -14.11 4.39
C TRP A 103 4.29 -15.43 5.17
N LYS A 104 3.82 -15.44 6.40
CA LYS A 104 3.73 -16.65 7.26
C LYS A 104 5.07 -17.41 7.37
N GLY A 105 6.16 -16.67 7.41
CA GLY A 105 7.52 -17.22 7.48
C GLY A 105 8.08 -17.74 6.17
N LYS A 106 7.43 -17.49 5.03
CA LYS A 106 7.97 -17.79 3.72
C LYS A 106 8.81 -16.62 3.21
N THR A 107 9.79 -16.92 2.40
CA THR A 107 10.55 -15.94 1.63
C THR A 107 9.97 -15.85 0.22
N PRO A 108 9.59 -14.65 -0.27
CA PRO A 108 9.11 -14.48 -1.63
C PRO A 108 10.18 -14.82 -2.66
N THR A 109 9.77 -15.14 -3.88
CA THR A 109 10.71 -15.23 -5.01
C THR A 109 11.00 -13.82 -5.50
N TYR A 110 12.20 -13.34 -5.26
CA TYR A 110 12.64 -12.02 -5.71
C TYR A 110 13.01 -12.03 -7.19
N ILE A 111 12.56 -11.01 -7.89
CA ILE A 111 12.86 -10.73 -9.29
C ILE A 111 13.68 -9.44 -9.30
N ASN A 112 14.81 -9.43 -10.01
CA ASN A 112 15.62 -8.22 -10.11
C ASN A 112 14.79 -7.04 -10.60
N SER A 113 14.92 -5.91 -9.91
CA SER A 113 14.32 -4.63 -10.24
C SER A 113 15.36 -3.70 -10.90
N GLY A 114 14.93 -2.50 -11.27
CA GLY A 114 15.84 -1.48 -11.82
C GLY A 114 15.98 -1.50 -13.34
N GLY A 115 14.96 -1.99 -14.05
CA GLY A 115 14.86 -1.91 -15.51
C GLY A 115 15.34 -3.15 -16.26
N ASP A 116 16.15 -3.98 -15.65
CA ASP A 116 16.64 -5.23 -16.24
C ASP A 116 15.92 -6.44 -15.63
N PHE A 117 14.60 -6.58 -15.91
CA PHE A 117 13.86 -7.74 -15.45
C PHE A 117 14.38 -9.03 -16.08
N ASN A 118 14.56 -10.06 -15.25
CA ASN A 118 14.86 -11.40 -15.73
C ASN A 118 13.58 -12.06 -16.27
N PHE A 119 13.30 -11.88 -17.57
CA PHE A 119 12.09 -12.40 -18.23
C PHE A 119 12.02 -13.93 -18.20
N GLU A 120 13.17 -14.63 -18.22
CA GLU A 120 13.21 -16.10 -18.11
C GLU A 120 12.76 -16.54 -16.71
N GLN A 121 13.21 -15.84 -15.68
CA GLN A 121 12.76 -16.10 -14.31
C GLN A 121 11.26 -15.84 -14.17
N ILE A 122 10.75 -14.71 -14.68
CA ILE A 122 9.32 -14.40 -14.67
C ILE A 122 8.54 -15.51 -15.37
N ALA A 123 8.94 -15.92 -16.58
CA ALA A 123 8.27 -16.97 -17.34
C ALA A 123 8.30 -18.32 -16.60
N SER A 124 9.40 -18.64 -15.89
CA SER A 124 9.52 -19.89 -15.12
C SER A 124 8.53 -19.98 -13.96
N LEU A 125 8.06 -18.84 -13.46
CA LEU A 125 7.02 -18.76 -12.43
C LEU A 125 5.62 -19.07 -13.00
N ALA A 126 5.47 -19.18 -14.32
CA ALA A 126 4.21 -19.41 -15.02
C ALA A 126 3.07 -18.52 -14.49
N PRO A 127 3.22 -17.18 -14.51
CA PRO A 127 2.18 -16.27 -14.06
C PRO A 127 0.98 -16.29 -14.99
N ASP A 128 -0.19 -16.01 -14.47
CA ASP A 128 -1.42 -15.72 -15.22
C ASP A 128 -1.80 -14.23 -15.18
N LEU A 129 -1.09 -13.43 -14.37
CA LEU A 129 -1.15 -11.98 -14.34
C LEU A 129 0.20 -11.40 -13.90
N ILE A 130 0.58 -10.28 -14.52
CA ILE A 130 1.72 -9.46 -14.12
C ILE A 130 1.19 -8.06 -13.78
N LEU A 131 1.49 -7.55 -12.58
CA LEU A 131 1.23 -6.18 -12.16
C LEU A 131 2.53 -5.39 -12.10
N ALA A 132 2.54 -4.18 -12.66
CA ALA A 132 3.66 -3.25 -12.65
C ALA A 132 3.12 -1.83 -12.44
N LEU A 133 2.44 -1.62 -11.28
CA LEU A 133 1.66 -0.41 -10.99
C LEU A 133 2.54 0.75 -10.51
N TYR A 134 3.53 0.43 -9.66
CA TYR A 134 4.52 1.39 -9.15
C TYR A 134 5.88 1.13 -9.80
N ALA A 135 5.91 1.31 -11.12
CA ALA A 135 7.04 1.00 -11.99
C ALA A 135 7.15 2.01 -13.13
N ASP A 136 8.22 1.89 -13.90
CA ASP A 136 8.42 2.58 -15.18
C ASP A 136 8.59 1.52 -16.27
N ILE A 137 7.49 1.11 -16.89
CA ILE A 137 7.50 0.08 -17.92
C ILE A 137 7.42 0.72 -19.29
N ASP A 138 8.51 0.66 -20.04
CA ASP A 138 8.54 1.11 -21.42
C ASP A 138 7.84 0.14 -22.39
N THR A 139 7.61 0.57 -23.61
CA THR A 139 6.88 -0.22 -24.62
C THR A 139 7.61 -1.52 -25.00
N GLU A 140 8.94 -1.57 -24.95
CA GLU A 140 9.70 -2.78 -25.27
C GLU A 140 9.59 -3.80 -24.15
N THR A 141 9.77 -3.36 -22.91
CA THR A 141 9.57 -4.17 -21.71
C THR A 141 8.14 -4.70 -21.64
N TYR A 142 7.14 -3.85 -21.88
CA TYR A 142 5.73 -4.25 -21.90
C TYR A 142 5.46 -5.36 -22.91
N LYS A 143 5.98 -5.26 -24.13
CA LYS A 143 5.84 -6.30 -25.17
C LYS A 143 6.44 -7.65 -24.73
N LYS A 144 7.57 -7.62 -24.03
CA LYS A 144 8.19 -8.85 -23.50
C LYS A 144 7.32 -9.46 -22.39
N LEU A 145 6.83 -8.65 -21.46
CA LEU A 145 5.97 -9.11 -20.36
C LEU A 145 4.66 -9.69 -20.87
N THR A 146 3.98 -9.03 -21.81
CA THR A 146 2.73 -9.50 -22.40
C THR A 146 2.88 -10.78 -23.22
N SER A 147 4.09 -11.12 -23.66
CA SER A 147 4.37 -12.43 -24.27
C SER A 147 4.40 -13.57 -23.24
N ILE A 148 4.48 -13.26 -21.95
CA ILE A 148 4.50 -14.22 -20.85
C ILE A 148 3.09 -14.35 -20.25
N ALA A 149 2.47 -13.23 -19.86
CA ALA A 149 1.13 -13.20 -19.27
C ALA A 149 0.46 -11.83 -19.49
N PRO A 150 -0.88 -11.71 -19.34
CA PRO A 150 -1.56 -10.44 -19.25
C PRO A 150 -0.85 -9.51 -18.27
N THR A 151 -0.54 -8.28 -18.69
CA THR A 151 0.27 -7.34 -17.90
C THR A 151 -0.44 -6.01 -17.74
N VAL A 152 -0.64 -5.55 -16.51
CA VAL A 152 -1.12 -4.21 -16.18
C VAL A 152 0.08 -3.35 -15.81
N ALA A 153 0.39 -2.36 -16.65
CA ALA A 153 1.46 -1.40 -16.40
C ALA A 153 0.98 -0.25 -15.48
N GLN A 154 1.87 0.69 -15.16
CA GLN A 154 1.56 1.89 -14.40
C GLN A 154 0.40 2.67 -15.02
N SER A 155 -0.32 3.44 -14.20
CA SER A 155 -1.43 4.27 -14.67
C SER A 155 -0.97 5.27 -15.75
N LYS A 156 -1.86 5.56 -16.71
CA LYS A 156 -1.63 6.61 -17.72
C LYS A 156 -1.83 8.02 -17.20
N ASP A 157 -2.44 8.16 -16.01
CA ASP A 157 -2.83 9.45 -15.43
C ASP A 157 -1.74 10.02 -14.52
N TYR A 158 -0.65 9.27 -14.31
CA TYR A 158 0.47 9.65 -13.44
C TYR A 158 1.81 9.33 -14.11
N ASP A 159 2.83 10.08 -13.75
CA ASP A 159 4.21 9.78 -14.13
C ASP A 159 4.69 8.47 -13.46
N ALA A 160 5.77 7.90 -13.98
CA ALA A 160 6.38 6.71 -13.40
C ALA A 160 6.71 6.92 -11.91
N TYR A 161 6.41 5.91 -11.07
CA TYR A 161 6.62 5.95 -9.62
C TYR A 161 5.86 7.05 -8.86
N THR A 162 4.76 7.59 -9.44
CA THR A 162 3.94 8.60 -8.75
C THR A 162 2.47 8.19 -8.60
N THR A 163 2.10 6.98 -9.00
CA THR A 163 0.74 6.46 -8.83
C THR A 163 0.36 6.46 -7.35
N PRO A 164 -0.72 7.14 -6.94
CA PRO A 164 -1.16 7.16 -5.55
C PRO A 164 -1.49 5.76 -5.02
N TRP A 165 -1.25 5.55 -3.73
CA TRP A 165 -1.53 4.27 -3.07
C TRP A 165 -3.01 3.84 -3.18
N THR A 166 -3.94 4.80 -3.24
CA THR A 166 -5.37 4.55 -3.46
C THR A 166 -5.62 3.92 -4.81
N ASP A 167 -5.03 4.46 -5.87
CA ASP A 167 -5.22 4.00 -7.23
C ASP A 167 -4.50 2.66 -7.46
N MET A 168 -3.33 2.47 -6.87
CA MET A 168 -2.64 1.17 -6.86
C MET A 168 -3.50 0.09 -6.20
N THR A 169 -4.04 0.39 -5.01
CA THR A 169 -4.87 -0.55 -4.26
C THR A 169 -6.16 -0.88 -5.02
N LEU A 170 -6.82 0.13 -5.58
CA LEU A 170 -8.04 -0.06 -6.35
C LEU A 170 -7.78 -0.87 -7.63
N THR A 171 -6.70 -0.56 -8.35
CA THR A 171 -6.30 -1.28 -9.58
C THR A 171 -5.96 -2.74 -9.27
N ALA A 172 -5.19 -3.00 -8.20
CA ALA A 172 -4.93 -4.36 -7.72
C ALA A 172 -6.24 -5.09 -7.37
N GLY A 173 -7.15 -4.43 -6.66
CA GLY A 173 -8.46 -4.99 -6.32
C GLY A 173 -9.29 -5.36 -7.54
N ARG A 174 -9.34 -4.49 -8.54
CA ARG A 174 -10.04 -4.75 -9.81
C ARG A 174 -9.39 -5.90 -10.57
N ALA A 175 -8.07 -5.92 -10.67
CA ALA A 175 -7.32 -6.98 -11.33
C ALA A 175 -7.54 -8.36 -10.70
N LEU A 176 -7.80 -8.40 -9.39
CA LEU A 176 -8.03 -9.62 -8.61
C LEU A 176 -9.52 -9.97 -8.43
N GLY A 177 -10.46 -9.16 -9.00
CA GLY A 177 -11.90 -9.32 -8.76
C GLY A 177 -12.32 -9.03 -7.31
N LYS A 178 -11.55 -8.23 -6.59
CA LYS A 178 -11.71 -7.89 -5.16
C LYS A 178 -11.90 -6.37 -4.95
N GLU A 179 -12.51 -5.69 -5.92
CA GLU A 179 -12.68 -4.23 -5.86
C GLU A 179 -13.40 -3.75 -4.58
N PRO A 180 -14.48 -4.39 -4.09
CA PRO A 180 -15.11 -3.97 -2.84
C PRO A 180 -14.18 -4.06 -1.62
N GLN A 181 -13.33 -5.09 -1.56
CA GLN A 181 -12.35 -5.24 -0.48
C GLN A 181 -11.25 -4.17 -0.58
N ALA A 182 -10.80 -3.84 -1.80
CA ALA A 182 -9.85 -2.76 -2.02
C ALA A 182 -10.41 -1.40 -1.59
N GLN A 183 -11.67 -1.11 -1.92
CA GLN A 183 -12.37 0.10 -1.46
C GLN A 183 -12.47 0.17 0.07
N GLN A 184 -12.71 -0.97 0.73
CA GLN A 184 -12.72 -1.02 2.19
C GLN A 184 -11.34 -0.75 2.78
N LEU A 185 -10.27 -1.35 2.24
CA LEU A 185 -8.89 -1.10 2.68
C LEU A 185 -8.50 0.38 2.54
N ILE A 186 -8.91 1.01 1.43
CA ILE A 186 -8.70 2.45 1.21
C ILE A 186 -9.43 3.25 2.29
N ALA A 187 -10.72 2.98 2.50
CA ALA A 187 -11.52 3.69 3.51
C ALA A 187 -10.95 3.51 4.93
N ASP A 188 -10.49 2.32 5.29
CA ASP A 188 -9.87 2.05 6.59
C ASP A 188 -8.57 2.84 6.77
N THR A 189 -7.75 2.93 5.73
CA THR A 189 -6.49 3.69 5.75
C THR A 189 -6.75 5.21 5.81
N GLU A 190 -7.72 5.71 5.07
CA GLU A 190 -8.16 7.11 5.15
C GLU A 190 -8.71 7.46 6.54
N ASN A 191 -9.45 6.54 7.16
CA ASN A 191 -9.94 6.69 8.54
C ASN A 191 -8.79 6.68 9.56
N ALA A 192 -7.70 5.94 9.33
CA ALA A 192 -6.51 6.00 10.17
C ALA A 192 -5.87 7.40 10.12
N PHE A 193 -5.71 7.99 8.94
CA PHE A 193 -5.26 9.38 8.81
C PHE A 193 -6.23 10.37 9.48
N ALA A 194 -7.54 10.21 9.29
CA ALA A 194 -8.54 11.09 9.90
C ALA A 194 -8.49 11.01 11.44
N THR A 195 -8.30 9.83 11.97
CA THR A 195 -8.14 9.59 13.43
C THR A 195 -6.87 10.26 13.95
N ALA A 196 -5.75 10.12 13.24
CA ALA A 196 -4.49 10.77 13.61
C ALA A 196 -4.62 12.30 13.59
N ARG A 197 -5.23 12.89 12.55
CA ARG A 197 -5.50 14.35 12.50
C ARG A 197 -6.40 14.82 13.63
N ALA A 198 -7.41 14.05 14.00
CA ALA A 198 -8.30 14.40 15.11
C ALA A 198 -7.60 14.33 16.48
N ALA A 199 -6.65 13.39 16.63
CA ALA A 199 -5.83 13.27 17.84
C ALA A 199 -4.75 14.36 17.94
N HIS A 200 -4.30 14.90 16.80
CA HIS A 200 -3.20 15.85 16.67
C HIS A 200 -3.60 17.11 15.87
N PRO A 201 -4.60 17.89 16.34
CA PRO A 201 -5.06 19.09 15.65
C PRO A 201 -3.96 20.15 15.49
N GLU A 202 -2.90 20.08 16.30
CA GLU A 202 -1.71 20.94 16.22
C GLU A 202 -0.89 20.77 14.95
N PHE A 203 -1.03 19.67 14.23
CA PHE A 203 -0.34 19.46 12.94
C PHE A 203 -0.89 20.41 11.86
N SER A 204 -2.17 20.76 11.97
CA SER A 204 -2.80 21.68 11.01
C SER A 204 -2.20 23.09 11.14
N GLY A 205 -1.72 23.60 10.01
CA GLY A 205 -1.08 24.92 9.94
C GLY A 205 0.41 24.94 10.25
N GLN A 206 1.01 23.78 10.59
CA GLN A 206 2.47 23.63 10.68
C GLN A 206 3.02 23.15 9.34
N THR A 207 4.22 23.63 9.01
CA THR A 207 5.00 23.12 7.88
C THR A 207 5.85 21.93 8.33
N ALA A 208 5.89 20.86 7.50
CA ALA A 208 6.77 19.72 7.75
C ALA A 208 7.44 19.28 6.46
N THR A 209 8.67 18.78 6.56
CA THR A 209 9.37 18.14 5.45
C THR A 209 10.22 16.98 5.93
N ILE A 210 10.60 16.13 4.97
CA ILE A 210 11.48 14.99 5.20
C ILE A 210 12.78 15.16 4.45
N VAL A 211 13.86 14.84 5.14
CA VAL A 211 15.21 14.79 4.56
C VAL A 211 15.88 13.47 4.91
N ASN A 212 16.73 12.98 4.04
CA ASN A 212 17.70 11.94 4.35
C ASN A 212 19.07 12.60 4.56
N LEU A 213 19.70 12.37 5.68
CA LEU A 213 21.01 12.95 6.05
C LEU A 213 22.06 11.86 6.35
N ASP A 214 21.88 10.64 5.83
CA ASP A 214 22.87 9.55 5.96
C ASP A 214 24.13 9.76 5.13
N THR A 215 24.06 10.67 4.16
CA THR A 215 25.17 11.01 3.27
C THR A 215 25.69 12.42 3.53
N PRO A 216 26.94 12.73 3.16
CA PRO A 216 27.49 14.09 3.30
C PRO A 216 26.67 15.18 2.59
N GLU A 217 26.07 14.83 1.47
CA GLU A 217 25.07 15.64 0.77
C GLU A 217 23.70 15.09 1.17
N GLY A 218 22.84 15.93 1.76
CA GLY A 218 21.50 15.53 2.13
C GLY A 218 20.65 15.22 0.89
N TYR A 219 19.48 14.63 1.11
CA TYR A 219 18.45 14.48 0.11
C TYR A 219 17.12 14.97 0.67
N VAL A 220 16.38 15.80 -0.07
CA VAL A 220 15.09 16.36 0.36
C VAL A 220 13.99 15.85 -0.56
N PHE A 221 12.82 15.58 0.02
CA PHE A 221 11.67 15.03 -0.70
C PHE A 221 10.58 16.09 -0.88
N SER A 222 9.98 16.12 -2.08
CA SER A 222 8.92 17.04 -2.46
C SER A 222 7.54 16.65 -1.91
N SER A 223 6.56 17.52 -2.12
CA SER A 223 5.14 17.23 -1.82
C SER A 223 4.55 16.12 -2.69
N HIS A 224 5.17 15.81 -3.83
CA HIS A 224 4.74 14.77 -4.77
C HIS A 224 5.29 13.37 -4.41
N ASP A 225 6.29 13.33 -3.54
CA ASP A 225 6.87 12.09 -3.04
C ASP A 225 5.91 11.38 -2.06
N PRO A 226 5.86 10.04 -2.01
CA PRO A 226 5.05 9.30 -1.05
C PRO A 226 5.16 9.79 0.40
N ARG A 227 6.37 10.16 0.84
CA ARG A 227 6.62 10.71 2.19
C ARG A 227 6.01 12.09 2.39
N GLY A 228 6.06 12.95 1.36
CA GLY A 228 5.37 14.24 1.36
C GLY A 228 3.86 14.10 1.40
N ILE A 229 3.33 13.18 0.58
CA ILE A 229 1.90 12.82 0.57
C ILE A 229 1.47 12.29 1.95
N PHE A 230 2.26 11.45 2.60
CA PHE A 230 2.01 10.95 3.94
C PHE A 230 1.90 12.10 4.97
N LEU A 231 2.85 13.05 4.97
CA LEU A 231 2.80 14.20 5.88
C LEU A 231 1.60 15.10 5.62
N SER A 232 1.27 15.38 4.38
CA SER A 232 0.09 16.18 4.04
C SER A 232 -1.21 15.48 4.46
N SER A 233 -1.25 14.15 4.36
CA SER A 233 -2.38 13.35 4.84
C SER A 233 -2.54 13.38 6.36
N LEU A 234 -1.48 13.65 7.12
CA LEU A 234 -1.53 13.92 8.56
C LEU A 234 -1.97 15.35 8.90
N GLY A 235 -2.07 16.24 7.92
CA GLY A 235 -2.53 17.62 8.11
C GLY A 235 -1.42 18.69 8.06
N PHE A 236 -0.17 18.30 7.83
CA PHE A 236 0.93 19.24 7.63
C PHE A 236 0.87 19.88 6.24
N THR A 237 1.45 21.06 6.13
CA THR A 237 1.73 21.71 4.83
C THR A 237 3.20 21.50 4.49
N LEU A 238 3.52 21.10 3.26
CA LEU A 238 4.90 21.04 2.85
C LEU A 238 5.40 22.46 2.50
N PRO A 239 6.66 22.80 2.86
CA PRO A 239 7.20 24.12 2.61
C PRO A 239 7.32 24.41 1.11
N PRO A 240 6.75 25.51 0.59
CA PRO A 240 6.89 25.86 -0.81
C PRO A 240 8.34 26.06 -1.28
N THR A 241 9.25 26.33 -0.34
CA THR A 241 10.69 26.45 -0.62
C THR A 241 11.31 25.13 -1.05
N VAL A 242 10.81 24.01 -0.52
CA VAL A 242 11.25 22.66 -0.90
C VAL A 242 10.76 22.33 -2.31
N ASP A 243 9.46 22.51 -2.59
CA ASP A 243 8.91 22.24 -3.93
C ASP A 243 9.52 23.16 -5.00
N ALA A 244 9.78 24.43 -4.67
CA ALA A 244 10.47 25.34 -5.59
C ALA A 244 11.93 24.93 -5.88
N PHE A 245 12.58 24.24 -4.95
CA PHE A 245 13.93 23.72 -5.13
C PHE A 245 13.94 22.43 -5.94
N VAL A 246 13.05 21.48 -5.59
CA VAL A 246 12.99 20.15 -6.22
C VAL A 246 12.34 20.19 -7.60
N GLY A 247 11.38 21.10 -7.84
CA GLY A 247 10.59 21.15 -9.07
C GLY A 247 9.63 19.97 -9.18
N ASP A 248 9.50 19.42 -10.40
CA ASP A 248 8.55 18.34 -10.69
C ASP A 248 9.06 16.93 -10.28
N GLN A 249 10.24 16.85 -9.66
CA GLN A 249 10.82 15.59 -9.22
C GLN A 249 10.29 15.17 -7.85
N PHE A 250 10.42 13.89 -7.52
CA PHE A 250 10.05 13.37 -6.18
C PHE A 250 10.99 13.87 -5.06
N GLY A 251 12.23 14.26 -5.41
CA GLY A 251 13.23 14.79 -4.49
C GLY A 251 14.50 15.18 -5.22
N ASP A 252 15.41 15.82 -4.51
CA ASP A 252 16.71 16.22 -5.07
C ASP A 252 17.79 16.20 -3.99
N TRP A 253 19.05 16.10 -4.44
CA TRP A 253 20.21 16.25 -3.58
C TRP A 253 20.25 17.64 -2.96
N LEU A 254 20.45 17.72 -1.66
CA LEU A 254 20.49 18.97 -0.89
C LEU A 254 21.95 19.36 -0.60
N PRO A 255 22.57 20.18 -1.45
CA PRO A 255 23.90 20.64 -1.18
C PRO A 255 23.93 21.55 0.05
N ASN A 256 25.09 21.61 0.71
CA ASN A 256 25.28 22.35 1.96
C ASN A 256 24.85 23.83 1.85
N GLU A 257 25.01 24.44 0.69
CA GLU A 257 24.68 25.84 0.42
C GLU A 257 23.16 26.08 0.37
N ARG A 258 22.36 25.00 0.27
CA ARG A 258 20.89 25.07 0.14
C ARG A 258 20.13 24.62 1.36
N TYR A 259 20.79 24.49 2.51
CA TYR A 259 20.09 24.25 3.79
C TYR A 259 19.13 25.39 4.16
N ASP A 260 19.24 26.56 3.49
CA ASP A 260 18.30 27.67 3.63
C ASP A 260 16.84 27.29 3.34
N ILE A 261 16.59 26.34 2.46
CA ILE A 261 15.22 25.89 2.15
C ILE A 261 14.53 25.18 3.32
N LEU A 262 15.29 24.69 4.29
CA LEU A 262 14.80 24.04 5.50
C LEU A 262 14.58 25.01 6.67
N GLU A 263 15.00 26.29 6.55
CA GLU A 263 14.83 27.29 7.64
C GLU A 263 13.35 27.56 7.98
N PRO A 264 12.41 27.65 7.01
CA PRO A 264 11.01 27.94 7.30
C PRO A 264 10.18 26.71 7.73
N VAL A 265 10.84 25.59 8.08
CA VAL A 265 10.19 24.34 8.45
C VAL A 265 9.90 24.29 9.94
N ASP A 266 8.62 24.09 10.31
CA ASP A 266 8.22 23.96 11.72
C ASP A 266 8.60 22.59 12.28
N ARG A 267 8.44 21.51 11.51
CA ARG A 267 8.75 20.12 11.87
C ARG A 267 9.67 19.50 10.83
N LEU A 268 10.86 19.11 11.24
CA LEU A 268 11.83 18.43 10.37
C LEU A 268 11.91 16.94 10.71
N ILE A 269 11.54 16.10 9.75
CA ILE A 269 11.71 14.66 9.87
C ILE A 269 13.00 14.28 9.17
N VAL A 270 13.93 13.70 9.91
CA VAL A 270 15.23 13.26 9.40
C VAL A 270 15.21 11.75 9.31
N MET A 271 15.28 11.21 8.11
CA MET A 271 15.54 9.79 7.92
C MET A 271 17.04 9.55 8.07
N ALA A 272 17.39 8.70 8.99
CA ALA A 272 18.79 8.30 9.21
C ALA A 272 18.83 6.93 9.89
N ASP A 273 19.63 6.02 9.36
CA ASP A 273 19.94 4.77 10.03
C ASP A 273 20.98 5.00 11.14
N PRO A 274 21.25 4.04 12.02
CA PRO A 274 22.01 4.28 13.28
C PRO A 274 23.37 4.95 13.12
N GLU A 275 24.03 4.79 11.97
CA GLU A 275 25.32 5.46 11.70
C GLU A 275 25.12 6.94 11.34
N GLY A 276 24.15 7.23 10.48
CA GLY A 276 23.75 8.60 10.14
C GLY A 276 23.23 9.35 11.38
N GLU A 277 22.36 8.71 12.17
CA GLU A 277 21.87 9.28 13.45
C GLU A 277 23.02 9.72 14.35
N LYS A 278 24.06 8.89 14.50
CA LYS A 278 25.27 9.23 15.28
C LYS A 278 26.07 10.39 14.71
N ALA A 279 26.00 10.62 13.41
CA ALA A 279 26.71 11.69 12.73
C ALA A 279 26.01 13.07 12.84
N LEU A 280 24.69 13.11 13.04
CA LEU A 280 23.88 14.34 13.10
C LEU A 280 24.39 15.38 14.12
N PRO A 281 24.84 15.05 15.33
CA PRO A 281 25.40 16.03 16.27
C PRO A 281 26.63 16.76 15.73
N GLY A 282 27.40 16.13 14.82
CA GLY A 282 28.56 16.73 14.16
C GLY A 282 28.22 17.58 12.94
N ASN A 283 27.02 17.46 12.40
CA ASN A 283 26.58 18.25 11.25
C ASN A 283 26.21 19.67 11.67
N THR A 284 27.12 20.63 11.45
CA THR A 284 26.95 22.01 11.89
C THR A 284 25.84 22.77 11.18
N LEU A 285 25.48 22.38 9.93
CA LEU A 285 24.38 22.98 9.20
C LEU A 285 23.04 22.51 9.78
N TYR A 286 22.90 21.21 10.00
CA TYR A 286 21.74 20.62 10.66
C TYR A 286 21.50 21.28 12.03
N GLN A 287 22.55 21.42 12.87
CA GLN A 287 22.45 22.02 14.20
C GLN A 287 22.03 23.50 14.18
N ARG A 288 22.15 24.20 13.05
CA ARG A 288 21.74 25.60 12.90
C ARG A 288 20.29 25.78 12.51
N LEU A 289 19.63 24.73 12.01
CA LEU A 289 18.25 24.81 11.58
C LEU A 289 17.32 25.21 12.74
N PRO A 290 16.36 26.10 12.52
CA PRO A 290 15.39 26.52 13.54
C PRO A 290 14.63 25.33 14.15
N ALA A 291 14.15 24.38 13.32
CA ALA A 291 13.46 23.19 13.80
C ALA A 291 14.33 22.37 14.77
N VAL A 292 15.63 22.23 14.51
CA VAL A 292 16.55 21.50 15.40
C VAL A 292 16.76 22.25 16.71
N LYS A 293 17.03 23.56 16.66
CA LYS A 293 17.21 24.40 17.86
C LYS A 293 16.01 24.45 18.78
N ASN A 294 14.82 24.37 18.17
CA ASN A 294 13.55 24.42 18.89
C ASN A 294 13.08 23.03 19.39
N GLY A 295 13.85 21.96 19.12
CA GLY A 295 13.46 20.60 19.49
C GLY A 295 12.37 19.99 18.62
N ASN A 296 12.12 20.57 17.45
CA ASN A 296 11.08 20.17 16.50
C ASN A 296 11.62 19.28 15.36
N ALA A 297 12.87 18.87 15.41
CA ALA A 297 13.45 17.88 14.53
C ALA A 297 13.36 16.50 15.18
N ILE A 298 12.85 15.53 14.45
CA ILE A 298 12.79 14.13 14.87
C ILE A 298 13.58 13.27 13.90
N VAL A 299 14.26 12.27 14.44
CA VAL A 299 14.96 11.27 13.64
C VAL A 299 14.09 10.03 13.57
N VAL A 300 13.86 9.53 12.36
CA VAL A 300 13.22 8.26 12.08
C VAL A 300 14.20 7.36 11.36
N ARG A 301 14.26 6.10 11.74
CA ARG A 301 15.12 5.15 11.07
C ARG A 301 14.59 4.82 9.70
N TYR A 302 15.48 4.70 8.73
CA TYR A 302 15.09 4.43 7.35
C TYR A 302 14.74 2.96 7.19
N THR A 303 15.71 2.08 7.36
CA THR A 303 15.55 0.64 7.23
C THR A 303 15.79 -0.13 8.52
N ALA A 304 16.53 0.42 9.46
CA ALA A 304 16.73 -0.19 10.77
C ALA A 304 15.44 -0.13 11.62
N ASP A 305 15.30 -1.05 12.57
CA ASP A 305 14.11 -1.16 13.44
C ASP A 305 14.01 0.01 14.44
N PRO A 306 12.87 0.70 14.56
CA PRO A 306 11.63 0.58 13.75
C PRO A 306 11.77 1.29 12.40
N PRO A 307 11.46 0.60 11.26
CA PRO A 307 11.71 1.10 9.91
C PRO A 307 10.64 2.09 9.43
N VAL A 308 10.49 3.20 10.15
CA VAL A 308 9.44 4.20 9.90
C VAL A 308 9.64 4.89 8.56
N GLY A 309 10.88 5.19 8.19
CA GLY A 309 11.21 5.80 6.91
C GLY A 309 10.84 4.90 5.73
N ALA A 310 11.10 3.59 5.81
CA ALA A 310 10.69 2.63 4.79
C ALA A 310 9.16 2.55 4.69
N ALA A 311 8.44 2.54 5.81
CA ALA A 311 6.98 2.52 5.80
C ALA A 311 6.38 3.77 5.15
N MET A 312 6.96 4.96 5.41
CA MET A 312 6.57 6.21 4.75
C MET A 312 6.91 6.22 3.26
N SER A 313 8.02 5.59 2.88
CA SER A 313 8.47 5.48 1.48
C SER A 313 7.58 4.54 0.68
N GLY A 314 7.17 3.42 1.27
CA GLY A 314 6.23 2.48 0.66
C GLY A 314 4.85 3.10 0.49
N ASN A 315 4.36 3.78 1.51
CA ASN A 315 3.10 4.52 1.53
C ASN A 315 1.93 3.70 0.93
N THR A 316 1.71 2.52 1.48
CA THR A 316 0.67 1.57 1.04
C THR A 316 -0.39 1.36 2.12
N VAL A 317 -1.44 0.62 1.78
CA VAL A 317 -2.51 0.24 2.75
C VAL A 317 -1.99 -0.57 3.94
N LEU A 318 -0.81 -1.21 3.84
CA LEU A 318 -0.18 -1.93 4.94
C LEU A 318 0.81 -1.07 5.71
N SER A 319 1.66 -0.32 5.01
CA SER A 319 2.73 0.46 5.65
C SER A 319 2.23 1.76 6.29
N ILE A 320 1.19 2.41 5.74
CA ILE A 320 0.63 3.66 6.26
C ILE A 320 0.16 3.53 7.72
N PRO A 321 -0.70 2.55 8.10
CA PRO A 321 -1.13 2.42 9.49
C PRO A 321 0.04 2.25 10.47
N TYR A 322 1.06 1.48 10.08
CA TYR A 322 2.28 1.32 10.87
C TYR A 322 3.02 2.66 11.03
N ALA A 323 3.23 3.40 9.94
CA ALA A 323 3.92 4.69 9.98
C ALA A 323 3.16 5.70 10.84
N ILE A 324 1.82 5.76 10.76
CA ILE A 324 0.97 6.62 11.60
C ILE A 324 1.19 6.30 13.08
N ASP A 325 1.13 5.02 13.46
CA ASP A 325 1.27 4.57 14.85
C ASP A 325 2.63 4.96 15.43
N GLN A 326 3.71 4.73 14.68
CA GLN A 326 5.07 5.02 15.12
C GLN A 326 5.38 6.52 15.14
N LEU A 327 4.92 7.27 14.15
CA LEU A 327 5.28 8.68 13.98
C LEU A 327 4.45 9.61 14.88
N SER A 328 3.14 9.37 15.02
CA SER A 328 2.24 10.23 15.79
C SER A 328 2.70 10.38 17.24
N ALA A 329 3.11 9.28 17.87
CA ALA A 329 3.63 9.29 19.24
C ALA A 329 4.94 10.11 19.39
N THR A 330 5.71 10.24 18.33
CA THR A 330 6.99 10.97 18.30
C THR A 330 6.79 12.44 17.99
N LEU A 331 5.88 12.77 17.08
CA LEU A 331 5.57 14.16 16.70
C LEU A 331 4.82 14.95 17.78
N SER A 332 4.18 14.27 18.73
CA SER A 332 3.42 14.90 19.83
C SER A 332 4.30 15.41 20.98
N LYS A 333 5.60 15.09 20.96
CA LYS A 333 6.58 15.50 22.00
C LYS A 333 7.21 16.84 21.66
#